data_f9aba7560be5396b2d5562529328da22
#
_entry.id   f9aba7560be5396b2d5562529328da22
#
_cell.length_a   1.000
_cell.length_b   1.000
_cell.length_c   1.000
_cell.angle_alpha   90.00
_cell.angle_beta   90.00
_cell.angle_gamma   90.00
#
_symmetry.space_group_name_H-M   'P 1'
#
loop_
_entity.id
_entity.type
_entity.pdbx_description
1 polymer ?
#
loop_
_entity_poly.entity_id
_entity_poly.type
_entity_poly.pdbx_seq_one_letter_code
_entity_poly.pdbx_strand_id
1 'polypeptide(L)'
;MGHYSLILGHSPPRVVREVKRQIDKGSHYGTAHVLEIELAEQVAEMVPTAQMVRFTNSGTEAAMYATRLARAVTGRDLVCKFAGGWHGGYDALHVGVKQPFDLRESGGLTKGALQDTAVLPYNEIEPVRQRLAKDKVAAIFVEPVMVSGGCIPAQKEFLKALRELCTDYGTLLIFDEIITGFRLAPGGGQQHFGVKPDITLLGKILGGGFPIGAIAASKEIMQHMDPFKYPRPKFAFHGGTFTGNPVTMTAGLTTLKALENGRLINRLNKRGDYVRQELRDIFEKKKIEVQVSGVSSLWHTHFIKEKLLGAVAVAPAQKERLVKYHMHLIENGVFFLPGKAGALSSAHSEADLEKLLSQTESFSA
;
A
#
# COMPACT_ATOMS: atom_id res chain seq x y z
N MET A 1 -10.11 4.97 10.60
CA MET A 1 -9.05 4.03 10.14
C MET A 1 -7.71 4.71 9.83
N GLY A 2 -7.58 6.05 9.95
CA GLY A 2 -6.30 6.75 9.75
C GLY A 2 -5.64 6.42 8.41
N HIS A 3 -6.34 6.62 7.30
CA HIS A 3 -5.88 6.23 5.96
C HIS A 3 -5.34 4.79 5.88
N TYR A 4 -6.09 3.83 6.44
CA TYR A 4 -5.82 2.38 6.42
C TYR A 4 -4.73 1.91 7.41
N SER A 5 -4.17 2.78 8.27
CA SER A 5 -3.08 2.41 9.18
C SER A 5 -3.54 1.76 10.48
N LEU A 6 -4.74 2.09 10.95
CA LEU A 6 -5.22 1.72 12.30
C LEU A 6 -6.02 0.41 12.31
N ILE A 7 -5.38 -0.71 11.96
CA ILE A 7 -6.04 -2.03 11.90
C ILE A 7 -6.55 -2.49 13.29
N LEU A 8 -5.91 -2.05 14.37
CA LEU A 8 -6.31 -2.33 15.76
C LEU A 8 -7.27 -1.29 16.35
N GLY A 9 -7.66 -0.25 15.58
CA GLY A 9 -8.45 0.89 16.06
C GLY A 9 -7.58 2.08 16.46
N HIS A 10 -8.24 3.17 16.93
CA HIS A 10 -7.58 4.44 17.21
C HIS A 10 -6.72 4.44 18.49
N SER A 11 -7.11 3.70 19.51
CA SER A 11 -6.44 3.70 20.80
C SER A 11 -6.38 2.28 21.38
N PRO A 12 -5.67 1.34 20.73
CA PRO A 12 -5.59 -0.03 21.22
C PRO A 12 -4.82 -0.07 22.54
N PRO A 13 -5.42 -0.59 23.64
CA PRO A 13 -4.88 -0.43 25.01
C PRO A 13 -3.45 -0.94 25.16
N ARG A 14 -3.10 -2.05 24.48
CA ARG A 14 -1.76 -2.64 24.55
C ARG A 14 -0.72 -1.72 23.89
N VAL A 15 -1.01 -1.18 22.70
CA VAL A 15 -0.09 -0.27 21.99
C VAL A 15 0.09 1.00 22.79
N VAL A 16 -1.00 1.61 23.28
CA VAL A 16 -0.95 2.83 24.13
C VAL A 16 -0.08 2.63 25.36
N ARG A 17 -0.25 1.51 26.06
CA ARG A 17 0.53 1.20 27.28
C ARG A 17 2.02 1.06 26.98
N GLU A 18 2.39 0.30 25.97
CA GLU A 18 3.81 0.07 25.62
C GLU A 18 4.47 1.36 25.11
N VAL A 19 3.76 2.16 24.33
CA VAL A 19 4.24 3.48 23.87
C VAL A 19 4.48 4.43 25.05
N LYS A 20 3.55 4.52 26.03
CA LYS A 20 3.75 5.34 27.22
C LYS A 20 5.01 4.91 27.97
N ARG A 21 5.21 3.61 28.21
CA ARG A 21 6.42 3.07 28.85
C ARG A 21 7.70 3.39 28.07
N GLN A 22 7.62 3.45 26.74
CA GLN A 22 8.78 3.80 25.92
C GLN A 22 9.08 5.29 25.98
N ILE A 23 8.08 6.16 26.03
CA ILE A 23 8.27 7.61 26.19
C ILE A 23 9.02 7.93 27.46
N ASP A 24 8.74 7.22 28.56
CA ASP A 24 9.46 7.38 29.83
C ASP A 24 10.95 7.01 29.73
N LYS A 25 11.35 6.20 28.74
CA LYS A 25 12.74 5.80 28.46
C LYS A 25 13.43 6.66 27.41
N GLY A 26 12.67 7.48 26.69
CA GLY A 26 13.14 8.35 25.61
C GLY A 26 12.44 8.09 24.29
N SER A 27 12.33 9.15 23.50
CA SER A 27 11.60 9.16 22.23
C SER A 27 12.51 9.07 21.00
N HIS A 28 13.81 9.36 21.16
CA HIS A 28 14.77 9.36 20.07
C HIS A 28 16.19 9.17 20.58
N TYR A 29 16.95 8.26 19.93
CA TYR A 29 18.33 7.97 20.34
C TYR A 29 19.37 8.40 19.30
N GLY A 30 18.99 8.60 18.03
CA GLY A 30 19.90 8.99 16.95
C GLY A 30 20.90 7.90 16.54
N THR A 31 20.68 6.66 16.96
CA THR A 31 21.52 5.49 16.69
C THR A 31 20.66 4.22 16.69
N ALA A 32 21.21 3.13 16.13
CA ALA A 32 20.56 1.83 16.20
C ALA A 32 20.36 1.36 17.65
N HIS A 33 19.23 0.71 17.91
CA HIS A 33 18.85 0.22 19.24
C HIS A 33 18.01 -1.06 19.15
N VAL A 34 17.84 -1.76 20.26
CA VAL A 34 17.24 -3.09 20.33
C VAL A 34 15.84 -3.15 19.69
N LEU A 35 14.97 -2.16 19.92
CA LEU A 35 13.61 -2.16 19.36
C LEU A 35 13.59 -2.04 17.82
N GLU A 36 14.59 -1.38 17.22
CA GLU A 36 14.74 -1.32 15.77
C GLU A 36 15.10 -2.71 15.23
N ILE A 37 15.99 -3.41 15.91
CA ILE A 37 16.40 -4.78 15.56
C ILE A 37 15.20 -5.72 15.71
N GLU A 38 14.52 -5.71 16.85
CA GLU A 38 13.36 -6.57 17.12
C GLU A 38 12.22 -6.36 16.10
N LEU A 39 11.94 -5.11 15.71
CA LEU A 39 10.92 -4.86 14.68
C LEU A 39 11.38 -5.34 13.31
N ALA A 40 12.66 -5.18 12.97
CA ALA A 40 13.21 -5.70 11.70
C ALA A 40 13.15 -7.23 11.64
N GLU A 41 13.46 -7.92 12.73
CA GLU A 41 13.34 -9.38 12.87
C GLU A 41 11.87 -9.83 12.74
N GLN A 42 10.94 -9.15 13.43
CA GLN A 42 9.50 -9.45 13.32
C GLN A 42 8.98 -9.26 11.88
N VAL A 43 9.46 -8.24 11.16
CA VAL A 43 9.13 -8.05 9.74
C VAL A 43 9.73 -9.18 8.90
N ALA A 44 10.98 -9.58 9.15
CA ALA A 44 11.65 -10.66 8.42
C ALA A 44 10.98 -12.02 8.63
N GLU A 45 10.43 -12.29 9.81
CA GLU A 45 9.66 -13.50 10.10
C GLU A 45 8.32 -13.55 9.36
N MET A 46 7.66 -12.37 9.19
CA MET A 46 6.31 -12.31 8.62
C MET A 46 6.32 -12.14 7.09
N VAL A 47 7.26 -11.38 6.53
CA VAL A 47 7.26 -10.95 5.12
C VAL A 47 8.22 -11.80 4.27
N PRO A 48 7.74 -12.59 3.29
CA PRO A 48 8.56 -13.56 2.55
C PRO A 48 9.78 -12.99 1.82
N THR A 49 9.77 -11.72 1.44
CA THR A 49 10.90 -11.05 0.76
C THR A 49 11.95 -10.53 1.74
N ALA A 50 11.57 -10.27 3.00
CA ALA A 50 12.38 -9.54 3.95
C ALA A 50 13.49 -10.42 4.55
N GLN A 51 14.71 -10.31 4.01
CA GLN A 51 15.93 -10.81 4.69
C GLN A 51 16.65 -9.68 5.43
N MET A 52 16.51 -8.44 4.93
CA MET A 52 16.95 -7.21 5.58
C MET A 52 15.89 -6.15 5.46
N VAL A 53 15.83 -5.26 6.46
CA VAL A 53 14.87 -4.17 6.54
C VAL A 53 15.59 -2.85 6.82
N ARG A 54 15.18 -1.79 6.13
CA ARG A 54 15.57 -0.40 6.44
C ARG A 54 14.33 0.43 6.67
N PHE A 55 14.24 1.03 7.85
CA PHE A 55 13.11 1.90 8.18
C PHE A 55 13.29 3.31 7.61
N THR A 56 12.18 3.98 7.39
CA THR A 56 12.04 5.38 6.97
C THR A 56 10.90 6.02 7.77
N ASN A 57 10.71 7.34 7.65
CA ASN A 57 9.64 8.03 8.39
C ASN A 57 8.29 8.03 7.67
N SER A 58 8.27 7.68 6.39
CA SER A 58 7.06 7.66 5.57
C SER A 58 7.15 6.67 4.42
N GLY A 59 5.98 6.29 3.87
CA GLY A 59 5.93 5.51 2.62
C GLY A 59 6.52 6.24 1.43
N THR A 60 6.44 7.58 1.40
CA THR A 60 7.08 8.41 0.37
C THR A 60 8.60 8.25 0.38
N GLU A 61 9.23 8.32 1.57
CA GLU A 61 10.66 8.07 1.72
C GLU A 61 11.02 6.64 1.32
N ALA A 62 10.23 5.66 1.71
CA ALA A 62 10.46 4.26 1.32
C ALA A 62 10.45 4.11 -0.21
N ALA A 63 9.49 4.70 -0.92
CA ALA A 63 9.42 4.67 -2.37
C ALA A 63 10.60 5.42 -3.03
N MET A 64 10.98 6.57 -2.49
CA MET A 64 12.14 7.35 -2.95
C MET A 64 13.43 6.55 -2.83
N TYR A 65 13.69 5.97 -1.67
CA TYR A 65 14.91 5.18 -1.44
C TYR A 65 14.89 3.85 -2.20
N ALA A 66 13.74 3.21 -2.38
CA ALA A 66 13.64 2.00 -3.19
C ALA A 66 13.91 2.28 -4.68
N THR A 67 13.46 3.43 -5.20
CA THR A 67 13.80 3.87 -6.56
C THR A 67 15.31 4.03 -6.71
N ARG A 68 15.96 4.71 -5.75
CA ARG A 68 17.42 4.89 -5.72
C ARG A 68 18.15 3.56 -5.64
N LEU A 69 17.68 2.66 -4.76
CA LEU A 69 18.25 1.32 -4.59
C LEU A 69 18.15 0.50 -5.89
N ALA A 70 16.97 0.49 -6.52
CA ALA A 70 16.75 -0.23 -7.76
C ALA A 70 17.68 0.25 -8.89
N ARG A 71 17.85 1.58 -9.02
CA ARG A 71 18.79 2.17 -9.97
C ARG A 71 20.23 1.81 -9.68
N ALA A 72 20.63 1.82 -8.40
CA ALA A 72 21.98 1.44 -7.99
C ALA A 72 22.29 -0.04 -8.23
N VAL A 73 21.33 -0.94 -8.00
CA VAL A 73 21.45 -2.38 -8.22
C VAL A 73 21.55 -2.71 -9.70
N THR A 74 20.72 -2.09 -10.53
CA THR A 74 20.58 -2.46 -11.95
C THR A 74 21.47 -1.65 -12.88
N GLY A 75 21.95 -0.46 -12.44
CA GLY A 75 22.64 0.50 -13.30
C GLY A 75 21.76 1.12 -14.38
N ARG A 76 20.43 1.11 -14.19
CA ARG A 76 19.43 1.63 -15.13
C ARG A 76 18.64 2.78 -14.50
N ASP A 77 18.14 3.72 -15.31
CA ASP A 77 17.45 4.92 -14.82
C ASP A 77 15.92 4.81 -14.84
N LEU A 78 15.36 4.19 -15.89
CA LEU A 78 13.93 4.14 -16.11
C LEU A 78 13.23 3.26 -15.08
N VAL A 79 12.15 3.76 -14.48
CA VAL A 79 11.22 3.00 -13.66
C VAL A 79 9.84 2.99 -14.30
N CYS A 80 9.06 1.94 -14.05
CA CYS A 80 7.68 1.85 -14.47
C CYS A 80 6.75 1.81 -13.25
N LYS A 81 5.55 2.34 -13.43
CA LYS A 81 4.44 2.23 -12.48
C LYS A 81 3.12 2.08 -13.23
N PHE A 82 2.04 1.83 -12.52
CA PHE A 82 0.73 1.67 -13.14
C PHE A 82 -0.16 2.91 -12.96
N ALA A 83 -0.97 3.20 -13.98
CA ALA A 83 -1.96 4.28 -13.97
C ALA A 83 -2.93 4.12 -12.79
N GLY A 84 -3.09 5.18 -11.99
CA GLY A 84 -3.87 5.17 -10.75
C GLY A 84 -3.08 4.79 -9.49
N GLY A 85 -1.86 4.25 -9.63
CA GLY A 85 -1.01 3.87 -8.50
C GLY A 85 -0.49 5.09 -7.72
N TRP A 86 -0.49 4.98 -6.38
CA TRP A 86 0.01 6.02 -5.48
C TRP A 86 1.21 5.52 -4.68
N HIS A 87 2.38 6.10 -4.93
CA HIS A 87 3.64 5.74 -4.27
C HIS A 87 4.24 6.90 -3.46
N GLY A 88 3.37 7.76 -2.90
CA GLY A 88 3.77 8.95 -2.16
C GLY A 88 4.03 10.17 -3.04
N GLY A 89 4.45 11.28 -2.41
CA GLY A 89 4.72 12.57 -3.05
C GLY A 89 6.15 12.73 -3.57
N TYR A 90 6.86 11.64 -3.86
CA TYR A 90 8.18 11.69 -4.49
C TYR A 90 8.04 12.05 -5.97
N ASP A 91 8.68 13.12 -6.40
CA ASP A 91 8.52 13.73 -7.73
C ASP A 91 8.59 12.72 -8.88
N ALA A 92 9.59 11.83 -8.87
CA ALA A 92 9.76 10.84 -9.93
C ALA A 92 8.61 9.83 -10.05
N LEU A 93 7.84 9.60 -8.98
CA LEU A 93 6.70 8.68 -8.97
C LEU A 93 5.34 9.41 -8.93
N HIS A 94 5.36 10.75 -8.87
CA HIS A 94 4.13 11.57 -8.77
C HIS A 94 3.59 11.93 -10.17
N VAL A 95 3.38 10.91 -10.96
CA VAL A 95 2.82 10.96 -12.33
C VAL A 95 1.81 9.83 -12.51
N GLY A 96 0.80 10.01 -13.32
CA GLY A 96 -0.18 8.99 -13.67
C GLY A 96 -1.03 8.51 -12.48
N VAL A 97 -1.26 9.35 -11.47
CA VAL A 97 -2.08 9.04 -10.28
C VAL A 97 -3.56 9.26 -10.56
N LYS A 98 -3.88 10.36 -11.26
CA LYS A 98 -5.25 10.74 -11.63
C LYS A 98 -5.36 10.93 -13.14
N GLN A 99 -6.56 10.86 -13.64
CA GLN A 99 -6.84 11.17 -15.04
C GLN A 99 -6.78 12.68 -15.32
N PRO A 100 -6.27 13.01 -16.51
CA PRO A 100 -5.60 12.18 -17.51
C PRO A 100 -4.21 11.73 -17.04
N PHE A 101 -3.88 10.43 -17.21
CA PHE A 101 -2.69 9.81 -16.60
C PHE A 101 -1.35 10.19 -17.27
N ASP A 102 -1.37 10.98 -18.32
CA ASP A 102 -0.22 11.52 -19.05
C ASP A 102 0.16 12.94 -18.58
N LEU A 103 -0.64 13.55 -17.74
CA LEU A 103 -0.35 14.87 -17.18
C LEU A 103 0.42 14.79 -15.85
N ARG A 104 1.10 15.90 -15.54
CA ARG A 104 1.72 16.08 -14.23
C ARG A 104 0.66 16.22 -13.16
N GLU A 105 0.84 15.50 -12.04
CA GLU A 105 -0.12 15.52 -10.93
C GLU A 105 -0.16 16.85 -10.17
N SER A 106 0.91 17.63 -10.23
CA SER A 106 1.06 18.85 -9.44
C SER A 106 1.85 19.93 -10.18
N GLY A 107 1.53 21.19 -9.89
CA GLY A 107 2.42 22.30 -10.16
C GLY A 107 3.76 22.11 -9.43
N GLY A 108 4.83 22.61 -10.00
CA GLY A 108 6.18 22.50 -9.43
C GLY A 108 6.95 21.25 -9.82
N LEU A 109 6.33 20.19 -10.34
CA LEU A 109 7.03 19.03 -10.89
C LEU A 109 7.81 19.41 -12.15
N THR A 110 9.12 19.17 -12.14
CA THR A 110 9.97 19.47 -13.30
C THR A 110 9.83 18.41 -14.40
N LYS A 111 10.15 18.76 -15.65
CA LYS A 111 10.17 17.77 -16.74
C LYS A 111 11.20 16.67 -16.46
N GLY A 112 12.38 17.03 -15.94
CA GLY A 112 13.46 16.09 -15.63
C GLY A 112 13.09 15.09 -14.53
N ALA A 113 12.26 15.46 -13.55
CA ALA A 113 11.84 14.55 -12.49
C ALA A 113 10.98 13.37 -13.02
N LEU A 114 10.28 13.58 -14.14
CA LEU A 114 9.32 12.61 -14.70
C LEU A 114 9.87 11.86 -15.92
N GLN A 115 10.97 12.31 -16.53
CA GLN A 115 11.47 11.73 -17.80
C GLN A 115 11.86 10.25 -17.69
N ASP A 116 12.28 9.81 -16.50
CA ASP A 116 12.70 8.45 -16.22
C ASP A 116 11.60 7.61 -15.54
N THR A 117 10.33 7.98 -15.75
CA THR A 117 9.18 7.23 -15.24
C THR A 117 8.16 6.99 -16.34
N ALA A 118 7.84 5.71 -16.58
CA ALA A 118 6.79 5.30 -17.50
C ALA A 118 5.55 4.83 -16.75
N VAL A 119 4.38 5.23 -17.24
CA VAL A 119 3.06 4.82 -16.71
C VAL A 119 2.46 3.77 -17.64
N LEU A 120 2.04 2.64 -17.07
CA LEU A 120 1.47 1.49 -17.80
C LEU A 120 0.04 1.21 -17.32
N PRO A 121 -0.82 0.59 -18.13
CA PRO A 121 -2.15 0.18 -17.69
C PRO A 121 -2.06 -1.00 -16.71
N TYR A 122 -2.90 -0.96 -15.67
CA TYR A 122 -2.95 -1.98 -14.61
C TYR A 122 -3.77 -3.19 -15.04
N ASN A 123 -3.32 -4.40 -14.66
CA ASN A 123 -3.91 -5.69 -15.04
C ASN A 123 -3.83 -6.00 -16.57
N GLU A 124 -2.94 -5.33 -17.28
CA GLU A 124 -2.65 -5.58 -18.69
C GLU A 124 -1.16 -5.93 -18.85
N ILE A 125 -0.84 -7.15 -19.28
CA ILE A 125 0.56 -7.61 -19.34
C ILE A 125 1.27 -7.24 -20.64
N GLU A 126 0.56 -7.11 -21.74
CA GLU A 126 1.17 -6.85 -23.04
C GLU A 126 1.89 -5.49 -23.13
N PRO A 127 1.34 -4.38 -22.62
CA PRO A 127 2.07 -3.10 -22.54
C PRO A 127 3.36 -3.20 -21.70
N VAL A 128 3.37 -4.05 -20.65
CA VAL A 128 4.59 -4.30 -19.86
C VAL A 128 5.65 -5.02 -20.72
N ARG A 129 5.26 -6.08 -21.42
CA ARG A 129 6.13 -6.84 -22.31
C ARG A 129 6.78 -5.94 -23.37
N GLN A 130 5.99 -5.13 -24.03
CA GLN A 130 6.46 -4.19 -25.05
C GLN A 130 7.43 -3.16 -24.49
N ARG A 131 7.16 -2.64 -23.28
CA ARG A 131 8.05 -1.69 -22.60
C ARG A 131 9.39 -2.32 -22.24
N LEU A 132 9.40 -3.51 -21.67
CA LEU A 132 10.61 -4.22 -21.27
C LEU A 132 11.44 -4.68 -22.48
N ALA A 133 10.80 -5.02 -23.59
CA ALA A 133 11.49 -5.38 -24.85
C ALA A 133 12.19 -4.17 -25.49
N LYS A 134 11.66 -2.96 -25.29
CA LYS A 134 12.19 -1.72 -25.87
C LYS A 134 13.23 -1.04 -25.01
N ASP A 135 13.02 -1.01 -23.70
CA ASP A 135 13.77 -0.16 -22.79
C ASP A 135 14.42 -0.96 -21.65
N LYS A 136 15.57 -0.48 -21.18
CA LYS A 136 16.23 -1.01 -19.97
C LYS A 136 15.59 -0.42 -18.73
N VAL A 137 14.66 -1.14 -18.12
CA VAL A 137 13.91 -0.72 -16.94
C VAL A 137 14.61 -1.17 -15.66
N ALA A 138 14.84 -0.26 -14.72
CA ALA A 138 15.41 -0.55 -13.41
C ALA A 138 14.43 -1.32 -12.52
N ALA A 139 13.20 -0.84 -12.44
CA ALA A 139 12.18 -1.43 -11.60
C ALA A 139 10.75 -1.17 -12.11
N ILE A 140 9.83 -2.06 -11.74
CA ILE A 140 8.39 -1.87 -11.89
C ILE A 140 7.75 -1.81 -10.49
N PHE A 141 7.09 -0.69 -10.18
CA PHE A 141 6.30 -0.52 -8.97
C PHE A 141 4.87 -0.99 -9.20
N VAL A 142 4.36 -1.85 -8.34
CA VAL A 142 2.98 -2.31 -8.36
C VAL A 142 2.40 -2.39 -6.95
N GLU A 143 1.19 -1.85 -6.77
CA GLU A 143 0.37 -2.14 -5.59
C GLU A 143 -0.35 -3.48 -5.83
N PRO A 144 -0.24 -4.51 -4.97
CA PRO A 144 -1.02 -5.75 -5.10
C PRO A 144 -2.54 -5.50 -5.08
N VAL A 145 -2.95 -4.41 -4.43
CA VAL A 145 -4.29 -3.83 -4.54
C VAL A 145 -4.12 -2.33 -4.75
N MET A 146 -4.53 -1.83 -5.89
CA MET A 146 -4.47 -0.41 -6.22
C MET A 146 -5.57 0.35 -5.47
N VAL A 147 -5.29 0.73 -4.22
CA VAL A 147 -6.34 1.31 -3.35
C VAL A 147 -6.70 2.73 -3.79
N SER A 148 -5.72 3.57 -4.08
CA SER A 148 -5.95 4.97 -4.50
C SER A 148 -6.62 5.05 -5.87
N GLY A 149 -6.35 4.11 -6.76
CA GLY A 149 -6.93 4.03 -8.11
C GLY A 149 -8.27 3.31 -8.18
N GLY A 150 -8.95 3.08 -7.05
CA GLY A 150 -10.29 2.47 -7.03
C GLY A 150 -10.42 1.19 -6.21
N CYS A 151 -9.44 0.88 -5.38
CA CYS A 151 -9.38 -0.34 -4.57
C CYS A 151 -9.49 -1.62 -5.42
N ILE A 152 -8.75 -1.65 -6.53
CA ILE A 152 -8.79 -2.72 -7.52
C ILE A 152 -7.70 -3.74 -7.22
N PRO A 153 -8.04 -5.01 -6.93
CA PRO A 153 -7.06 -6.07 -6.78
C PRO A 153 -6.34 -6.37 -8.09
N ALA A 154 -5.04 -6.66 -8.02
CA ALA A 154 -4.34 -7.25 -9.15
C ALA A 154 -4.93 -8.64 -9.47
N GLN A 155 -4.99 -8.97 -10.75
CA GLN A 155 -5.25 -10.34 -11.18
C GLN A 155 -4.03 -11.21 -10.85
N LYS A 156 -4.25 -12.40 -10.32
CA LYS A 156 -3.16 -13.29 -9.91
C LYS A 156 -2.24 -13.65 -11.09
N GLU A 157 -2.84 -13.88 -12.24
CA GLU A 157 -2.16 -14.20 -13.50
C GLU A 157 -1.30 -13.03 -13.98
N PHE A 158 -1.81 -11.78 -13.83
CA PHE A 158 -1.05 -10.58 -14.12
C PHE A 158 0.19 -10.46 -13.24
N LEU A 159 0.07 -10.66 -11.92
CA LEU A 159 1.22 -10.58 -11.00
C LEU A 159 2.25 -11.69 -11.27
N LYS A 160 1.82 -12.89 -11.62
CA LYS A 160 2.72 -13.99 -12.01
C LYS A 160 3.49 -13.66 -13.29
N ALA A 161 2.78 -13.25 -14.33
CA ALA A 161 3.40 -12.87 -15.59
C ALA A 161 4.33 -11.65 -15.42
N LEU A 162 3.96 -10.70 -14.56
CA LEU A 162 4.80 -9.55 -14.22
C LEU A 162 6.10 -10.00 -13.54
N ARG A 163 6.02 -10.97 -12.60
CA ARG A 163 7.22 -11.57 -11.96
C ARG A 163 8.14 -12.25 -12.97
N GLU A 164 7.58 -13.05 -13.86
CA GLU A 164 8.32 -13.76 -14.92
C GLU A 164 9.04 -12.76 -15.84
N LEU A 165 8.32 -11.80 -16.38
CA LEU A 165 8.90 -10.76 -17.24
C LEU A 165 10.01 -9.96 -16.52
N CYS A 166 9.80 -9.56 -15.26
CA CYS A 166 10.84 -8.87 -14.51
C CYS A 166 12.10 -9.72 -14.35
N THR A 167 11.96 -11.04 -14.15
CA THR A 167 13.09 -11.98 -14.08
C THR A 167 13.83 -12.07 -15.41
N ASP A 168 13.09 -12.27 -16.50
CA ASP A 168 13.66 -12.46 -17.86
C ASP A 168 14.45 -11.23 -18.35
N TYR A 169 13.98 -10.02 -17.99
CA TYR A 169 14.61 -8.77 -18.40
C TYR A 169 15.58 -8.19 -17.36
N GLY A 170 15.79 -8.85 -16.20
CA GLY A 170 16.63 -8.37 -15.11
C GLY A 170 16.15 -7.02 -14.58
N THR A 171 14.83 -6.83 -14.50
CA THR A 171 14.14 -5.68 -13.93
C THR A 171 13.68 -6.03 -12.51
N LEU A 172 13.83 -5.15 -11.54
CA LEU A 172 13.36 -5.43 -10.18
C LEU A 172 11.86 -5.22 -10.07
N LEU A 173 11.16 -6.20 -9.50
CA LEU A 173 9.76 -6.09 -9.15
C LEU A 173 9.62 -5.51 -7.74
N ILE A 174 8.98 -4.37 -7.60
CA ILE A 174 8.73 -3.70 -6.32
C ILE A 174 7.24 -3.79 -6.00
N PHE A 175 6.90 -4.48 -4.91
CA PHE A 175 5.55 -4.41 -4.36
C PHE A 175 5.44 -3.23 -3.40
N ASP A 176 4.56 -2.29 -3.73
CA ASP A 176 4.11 -1.28 -2.78
C ASP A 176 3.03 -1.89 -1.89
N GLU A 177 3.47 -2.36 -0.74
CA GLU A 177 2.63 -2.94 0.29
C GLU A 177 2.37 -1.99 1.46
N ILE A 178 2.46 -0.70 1.24
CA ILE A 178 2.18 0.33 2.25
C ILE A 178 0.76 0.17 2.82
N ILE A 179 -0.21 -0.29 2.01
CA ILE A 179 -1.59 -0.57 2.45
C ILE A 179 -1.83 -2.05 2.66
N THR A 180 -1.33 -2.90 1.79
CA THR A 180 -1.61 -4.35 1.75
C THR A 180 -0.80 -5.16 2.75
N GLY A 181 0.38 -4.67 3.13
CA GLY A 181 1.23 -5.28 4.14
C GLY A 181 0.52 -5.45 5.48
N PHE A 182 0.59 -6.64 6.06
CA PHE A 182 -0.05 -7.01 7.33
C PHE A 182 -1.58 -6.86 7.34
N ARG A 183 -2.20 -6.60 6.17
CA ARG A 183 -3.65 -6.44 6.01
C ARG A 183 -4.30 -7.62 5.30
N LEU A 184 -3.76 -8.03 4.16
CA LEU A 184 -4.34 -9.13 3.37
C LEU A 184 -4.04 -10.50 4.01
N ALA A 185 -2.82 -10.64 4.50
CA ALA A 185 -2.28 -11.77 5.24
C ALA A 185 -1.15 -11.28 6.17
N PRO A 186 -0.63 -12.08 7.11
CA PRO A 186 0.55 -11.71 7.89
C PRO A 186 1.74 -11.26 7.05
N GLY A 187 2.02 -11.95 5.95
CA GLY A 187 3.05 -11.59 4.97
C GLY A 187 2.57 -10.68 3.85
N GLY A 188 1.42 -10.01 4.00
CA GLY A 188 0.92 -9.02 3.06
C GLY A 188 0.34 -9.60 1.77
N GLY A 189 0.38 -8.77 0.72
CA GLY A 189 -0.10 -9.11 -0.63
C GLY A 189 0.73 -10.21 -1.28
N GLN A 190 2.04 -10.24 -1.06
CA GLN A 190 2.90 -11.29 -1.60
C GLN A 190 2.51 -12.69 -1.11
N GLN A 191 2.14 -12.83 0.17
CA GLN A 191 1.60 -14.08 0.70
C GLN A 191 0.20 -14.36 0.15
N HIS A 192 -0.67 -13.36 0.08
CA HIS A 192 -2.04 -13.49 -0.39
C HIS A 192 -2.14 -13.94 -1.86
N PHE A 193 -1.34 -13.34 -2.74
CA PHE A 193 -1.33 -13.66 -4.18
C PHE A 193 -0.36 -14.78 -4.55
N GLY A 194 0.55 -15.16 -3.64
CA GLY A 194 1.57 -16.17 -3.90
C GLY A 194 2.64 -15.74 -4.90
N VAL A 195 2.96 -14.43 -4.94
CA VAL A 195 3.99 -13.85 -5.82
C VAL A 195 4.98 -13.07 -4.98
N LYS A 196 6.27 -13.40 -5.10
CA LYS A 196 7.36 -12.77 -4.35
C LYS A 196 8.03 -11.68 -5.19
N PRO A 197 8.02 -10.40 -4.74
CA PRO A 197 8.77 -9.32 -5.39
C PRO A 197 10.26 -9.38 -5.02
N ASP A 198 11.07 -8.53 -5.63
CA ASP A 198 12.48 -8.32 -5.25
C ASP A 198 12.60 -7.35 -4.07
N ILE A 199 11.75 -6.32 -4.05
CA ILE A 199 11.69 -5.31 -3.00
C ILE A 199 10.24 -5.14 -2.55
N THR A 200 10.04 -5.02 -1.25
CA THR A 200 8.73 -4.73 -0.64
C THR A 200 8.80 -3.40 0.10
N LEU A 201 7.85 -2.50 -0.17
CA LEU A 201 7.64 -1.28 0.61
C LEU A 201 6.58 -1.55 1.68
N LEU A 202 6.84 -1.14 2.89
CA LEU A 202 5.93 -1.29 4.03
C LEU A 202 5.70 0.06 4.71
N GLY A 203 4.59 0.18 5.42
CA GLY A 203 4.24 1.40 6.16
C GLY A 203 2.91 1.24 6.89
N LYS A 204 2.23 2.34 7.17
CA LYS A 204 0.87 2.35 7.78
C LYS A 204 0.73 1.41 8.98
N ILE A 205 0.19 0.18 8.78
CA ILE A 205 -0.03 -0.82 9.85
C ILE A 205 1.27 -1.11 10.59
N LEU A 206 2.40 -1.16 9.86
CA LEU A 206 3.73 -1.36 10.44
C LEU A 206 4.04 -0.41 11.60
N GLY A 207 3.54 0.82 11.56
CA GLY A 207 3.82 1.84 12.58
C GLY A 207 2.87 1.83 13.77
N GLY A 208 1.82 0.99 13.76
CA GLY A 208 0.87 0.93 14.87
C GLY A 208 0.17 2.27 15.18
N GLY A 209 0.08 3.17 14.19
CA GLY A 209 -0.50 4.51 14.30
C GLY A 209 0.53 5.64 14.29
N PHE A 210 1.83 5.34 14.27
CA PHE A 210 2.93 6.30 14.21
C PHE A 210 3.56 6.37 12.80
N PRO A 211 4.24 7.48 12.46
CA PRO A 211 4.89 7.66 11.15
C PRO A 211 5.98 6.62 10.91
N ILE A 212 5.89 5.93 9.78
CA ILE A 212 6.86 4.92 9.35
C ILE A 212 6.75 4.62 7.86
N GLY A 213 7.86 4.24 7.28
CA GLY A 213 7.99 3.44 6.09
C GLY A 213 9.09 2.40 6.29
N ALA A 214 9.18 1.44 5.41
CA ALA A 214 10.31 0.51 5.37
C ALA A 214 10.52 -0.04 3.96
N ILE A 215 11.77 -0.40 3.68
CA ILE A 215 12.19 -1.16 2.51
C ILE A 215 12.67 -2.53 3.02
N ALA A 216 12.11 -3.58 2.47
CA ALA A 216 12.50 -4.95 2.78
C ALA A 216 12.87 -5.68 1.49
N ALA A 217 14.01 -6.37 1.48
CA ALA A 217 14.50 -7.12 0.35
C ALA A 217 15.50 -8.21 0.77
N SER A 218 16.03 -8.94 -0.22
CA SER A 218 17.12 -9.88 0.00
C SER A 218 18.39 -9.15 0.48
N LYS A 219 19.25 -9.88 1.18
CA LYS A 219 20.55 -9.37 1.63
C LYS A 219 21.39 -8.85 0.47
N GLU A 220 21.34 -9.52 -0.67
CA GLU A 220 22.07 -9.14 -1.89
C GLU A 220 21.67 -7.74 -2.37
N ILE A 221 20.37 -7.46 -2.47
CA ILE A 221 19.86 -6.13 -2.87
C ILE A 221 20.20 -5.08 -1.81
N MET A 222 19.91 -5.37 -0.54
CA MET A 222 20.06 -4.39 0.54
C MET A 222 21.51 -4.00 0.82
N GLN A 223 22.49 -4.85 0.49
CA GLN A 223 23.91 -4.52 0.60
C GLN A 223 24.35 -3.30 -0.24
N HIS A 224 23.61 -2.95 -1.30
CA HIS A 224 23.87 -1.74 -2.07
C HIS A 224 23.63 -0.43 -1.26
N MET A 225 23.05 -0.53 -0.07
CA MET A 225 22.95 0.57 0.89
C MET A 225 24.13 0.63 1.88
N ASP A 226 25.10 -0.27 1.77
CA ASP A 226 26.28 -0.32 2.63
C ASP A 226 27.46 0.43 1.98
N PRO A 227 27.88 1.59 2.53
CA PRO A 227 28.97 2.38 1.97
C PRO A 227 30.35 1.71 2.10
N PHE A 228 30.49 0.70 2.97
CA PHE A 228 31.73 -0.08 3.10
C PHE A 228 31.87 -1.14 2.00
N LYS A 229 30.75 -1.62 1.46
CA LYS A 229 30.77 -2.57 0.33
C LYS A 229 30.74 -1.91 -1.03
N TYR A 230 30.02 -0.82 -1.15
CA TYR A 230 29.84 -0.08 -2.40
C TYR A 230 30.28 1.37 -2.20
N PRO A 231 31.50 1.76 -2.67
CA PRO A 231 31.95 3.13 -2.55
C PRO A 231 31.15 4.08 -3.45
N ARG A 232 31.24 5.38 -3.20
CA ARG A 232 30.66 6.40 -4.09
C ARG A 232 31.17 6.25 -5.52
N PRO A 233 30.34 6.41 -6.55
CA PRO A 233 28.91 6.73 -6.53
C PRO A 233 27.98 5.50 -6.53
N LYS A 234 28.46 4.29 -6.26
CA LYS A 234 27.74 3.03 -6.47
C LYS A 234 26.78 2.64 -5.33
N PHE A 235 26.91 3.21 -4.13
CA PHE A 235 25.99 2.88 -3.04
C PHE A 235 24.74 3.75 -3.04
N ALA A 236 23.61 3.15 -2.67
CA ALA A 236 22.34 3.84 -2.53
C ALA A 236 22.24 4.47 -1.14
N PHE A 237 22.49 5.78 -1.03
CA PHE A 237 22.40 6.50 0.23
C PHE A 237 20.99 6.44 0.81
N HIS A 238 20.92 6.17 2.11
CA HIS A 238 19.74 6.22 2.95
C HIS A 238 20.05 6.99 4.24
N GLY A 239 19.14 7.85 4.68
CA GLY A 239 19.29 8.59 5.93
C GLY A 239 18.01 9.28 6.33
N GLY A 240 17.88 9.60 7.62
CA GLY A 240 16.74 10.30 8.18
C GLY A 240 16.86 10.35 9.70
N THR A 241 16.81 11.56 10.28
CA THR A 241 17.06 11.79 11.72
C THR A 241 16.16 10.93 12.61
N PHE A 242 14.87 10.82 12.28
CA PHE A 242 13.90 10.09 13.10
C PHE A 242 13.67 8.64 12.64
N THR A 243 14.42 8.17 11.66
CA THR A 243 14.32 6.79 11.20
C THR A 243 14.64 5.82 12.33
N GLY A 244 13.79 4.82 12.53
CA GLY A 244 13.98 3.83 13.58
C GLY A 244 13.75 4.36 15.00
N ASN A 245 13.04 5.48 15.20
CA ASN A 245 12.80 6.00 16.55
C ASN A 245 12.07 4.99 17.44
N PRO A 246 12.43 4.90 18.74
CA PRO A 246 11.98 3.83 19.62
C PRO A 246 10.48 3.86 19.90
N VAL A 247 9.82 5.01 19.80
CA VAL A 247 8.37 5.14 20.01
C VAL A 247 7.62 4.42 18.88
N THR A 248 7.99 4.72 17.64
CA THR A 248 7.40 4.06 16.45
C THR A 248 7.74 2.57 16.41
N MET A 249 8.99 2.19 16.74
CA MET A 249 9.40 0.77 16.78
C MET A 249 8.59 -0.02 17.81
N THR A 250 8.36 0.54 19.00
CA THR A 250 7.52 -0.07 20.05
C THR A 250 6.07 -0.25 19.57
N ALA A 251 5.49 0.79 18.97
CA ALA A 251 4.11 0.73 18.48
C ALA A 251 3.97 -0.32 17.35
N GLY A 252 4.91 -0.33 16.42
CA GLY A 252 4.97 -1.28 15.31
C GLY A 252 5.11 -2.72 15.80
N LEU A 253 6.11 -3.00 16.62
CA LEU A 253 6.35 -4.33 17.20
C LEU A 253 5.13 -4.86 17.97
N THR A 254 4.52 -4.00 18.81
CA THR A 254 3.31 -4.36 19.55
C THR A 254 2.14 -4.69 18.62
N THR A 255 2.02 -3.96 17.52
CA THR A 255 0.97 -4.18 16.52
C THR A 255 1.23 -5.47 15.73
N LEU A 256 2.44 -5.71 15.25
CA LEU A 256 2.76 -6.91 14.47
C LEU A 256 2.61 -8.19 15.31
N LYS A 257 3.02 -8.20 16.58
CA LYS A 257 2.77 -9.30 17.53
C LYS A 257 1.29 -9.64 17.70
N ALA A 258 0.37 -8.67 17.49
CA ALA A 258 -1.07 -8.94 17.52
C ALA A 258 -1.60 -9.52 16.20
N LEU A 259 -0.83 -9.44 15.12
CA LEU A 259 -1.21 -9.86 13.77
C LEU A 259 -0.50 -11.12 13.28
N GLU A 260 0.64 -11.49 13.88
CA GLU A 260 1.56 -12.54 13.40
C GLU A 260 0.89 -13.90 13.14
N ASN A 261 -0.05 -14.31 14.00
CA ASN A 261 -0.75 -15.58 13.86
C ASN A 261 -1.88 -15.58 12.81
N GLY A 262 -2.16 -14.44 12.18
CA GLY A 262 -3.16 -14.26 11.13
C GLY A 262 -4.62 -14.33 11.57
N ARG A 263 -4.94 -14.73 12.81
CA ARG A 263 -6.35 -14.92 13.25
C ARG A 263 -7.19 -13.66 13.14
N LEU A 264 -6.62 -12.52 13.55
CA LEU A 264 -7.30 -11.23 13.47
C LEU A 264 -7.49 -10.80 12.02
N ILE A 265 -6.47 -10.94 11.19
CA ILE A 265 -6.53 -10.62 9.75
C ILE A 265 -7.61 -11.47 9.06
N ASN A 266 -7.61 -12.79 9.29
CA ASN A 266 -8.60 -13.69 8.71
C ASN A 266 -10.04 -13.34 9.12
N ARG A 267 -10.25 -12.93 10.37
CA ARG A 267 -11.56 -12.46 10.83
C ARG A 267 -11.99 -11.18 10.10
N LEU A 268 -11.08 -10.22 9.97
CA LEU A 268 -11.36 -8.97 9.24
C LEU A 268 -11.62 -9.22 7.75
N ASN A 269 -10.91 -10.18 7.16
CA ASN A 269 -11.10 -10.57 5.76
C ASN A 269 -12.51 -11.11 5.53
N LYS A 270 -12.97 -12.05 6.37
CA LYS A 270 -14.34 -12.59 6.30
C LYS A 270 -15.41 -11.51 6.46
N ARG A 271 -15.19 -10.55 7.39
CA ARG A 271 -16.11 -9.42 7.57
C ARG A 271 -16.11 -8.48 6.36
N GLY A 272 -14.94 -8.27 5.74
CA GLY A 272 -14.83 -7.48 4.51
C GLY A 272 -15.52 -8.16 3.32
N ASP A 273 -15.41 -9.49 3.20
CA ASP A 273 -16.14 -10.26 2.18
C ASP A 273 -17.65 -10.09 2.37
N TYR A 274 -18.14 -10.24 3.60
CA TYR A 274 -19.55 -10.02 3.97
C TYR A 274 -20.01 -8.61 3.58
N VAL A 275 -19.29 -7.57 4.00
CA VAL A 275 -19.65 -6.17 3.66
C VAL A 275 -19.73 -5.96 2.15
N ARG A 276 -18.77 -6.47 1.38
CA ARG A 276 -18.81 -6.32 -0.08
C ARG A 276 -19.98 -7.04 -0.72
N GLN A 277 -20.35 -8.21 -0.22
CA GLN A 277 -21.50 -8.94 -0.74
C GLN A 277 -22.80 -8.21 -0.43
N GLU A 278 -23.04 -7.84 0.82
CA GLU A 278 -24.24 -7.12 1.23
C GLU A 278 -24.42 -5.79 0.48
N LEU A 279 -23.33 -5.04 0.26
CA LEU A 279 -23.40 -3.81 -0.53
C LEU A 279 -23.84 -4.08 -1.97
N ARG A 280 -23.37 -5.16 -2.61
CA ARG A 280 -23.81 -5.55 -3.95
C ARG A 280 -25.31 -5.89 -3.95
N ASP A 281 -25.74 -6.71 -3.00
CA ASP A 281 -27.13 -7.18 -2.90
C ASP A 281 -28.10 -6.01 -2.64
N ILE A 282 -27.73 -5.05 -1.79
CA ILE A 282 -28.50 -3.83 -1.53
C ILE A 282 -28.66 -3.01 -2.82
N PHE A 283 -27.57 -2.72 -3.52
CA PHE A 283 -27.63 -1.91 -4.74
C PHE A 283 -28.37 -2.63 -5.88
N GLU A 284 -28.23 -3.94 -5.99
CA GLU A 284 -28.97 -4.76 -6.95
C GLU A 284 -30.49 -4.71 -6.69
N LYS A 285 -30.91 -4.92 -5.45
CA LYS A 285 -32.35 -4.79 -5.05
C LYS A 285 -32.89 -3.40 -5.38
N LYS A 286 -32.09 -2.37 -5.21
CA LYS A 286 -32.47 -0.98 -5.52
C LYS A 286 -32.37 -0.65 -7.01
N LYS A 287 -31.94 -1.59 -7.85
CA LYS A 287 -31.69 -1.39 -9.30
C LYS A 287 -30.73 -0.22 -9.58
N ILE A 288 -29.74 -0.03 -8.73
CA ILE A 288 -28.69 0.98 -8.87
C ILE A 288 -27.45 0.29 -9.43
N GLU A 289 -26.97 0.75 -10.58
CA GLU A 289 -25.74 0.22 -11.21
C GLU A 289 -24.51 0.61 -10.40
N VAL A 290 -23.92 -0.37 -9.72
CA VAL A 290 -22.75 -0.19 -8.85
C VAL A 290 -21.80 -1.37 -9.00
N GLN A 291 -20.50 -1.07 -9.05
CA GLN A 291 -19.42 -2.04 -8.84
C GLN A 291 -18.85 -1.86 -7.43
N VAL A 292 -18.76 -2.94 -6.68
CA VAL A 292 -18.10 -2.96 -5.37
C VAL A 292 -16.77 -3.70 -5.53
N SER A 293 -15.68 -2.94 -5.66
CA SER A 293 -14.31 -3.47 -5.75
C SER A 293 -13.73 -3.73 -4.36
N GLY A 294 -12.56 -4.38 -4.31
CA GLY A 294 -11.82 -4.61 -3.08
C GLY A 294 -11.54 -6.07 -2.79
N VAL A 295 -10.77 -6.30 -1.76
CA VAL A 295 -10.36 -7.62 -1.28
C VAL A 295 -10.06 -7.54 0.22
N SER A 296 -10.14 -8.66 0.92
CA SER A 296 -9.86 -8.69 2.35
C SER A 296 -10.78 -7.72 3.12
N SER A 297 -10.22 -6.90 3.99
CA SER A 297 -10.95 -5.90 4.78
C SER A 297 -11.09 -4.54 4.09
N LEU A 298 -10.89 -4.48 2.77
CA LEU A 298 -10.97 -3.27 1.94
C LEU A 298 -12.14 -3.35 0.96
N TRP A 299 -12.81 -2.22 0.71
CA TRP A 299 -13.82 -2.10 -0.36
C TRP A 299 -13.89 -0.67 -0.91
N HIS A 300 -14.43 -0.54 -2.12
CA HIS A 300 -14.79 0.74 -2.69
C HIS A 300 -16.04 0.58 -3.55
N THR A 301 -16.93 1.56 -3.47
CA THR A 301 -18.17 1.61 -4.24
C THR A 301 -18.00 2.52 -5.44
N HIS A 302 -18.39 2.05 -6.64
CA HIS A 302 -18.30 2.81 -7.87
C HIS A 302 -19.66 2.80 -8.57
N PHE A 303 -20.25 3.96 -8.79
CA PHE A 303 -21.49 4.12 -9.52
C PHE A 303 -21.24 4.01 -11.03
N ILE A 304 -21.11 2.79 -11.50
CA ILE A 304 -20.78 2.41 -12.88
C ILE A 304 -21.24 0.97 -13.12
N LYS A 305 -21.59 0.64 -14.37
CA LYS A 305 -21.99 -0.70 -14.78
C LYS A 305 -20.80 -1.59 -15.14
N GLU A 306 -19.82 -1.01 -15.82
CA GLU A 306 -18.70 -1.71 -16.41
C GLU A 306 -17.77 -2.33 -15.35
N LYS A 307 -17.20 -3.48 -15.69
CA LYS A 307 -16.23 -4.18 -14.82
C LYS A 307 -14.94 -3.36 -14.68
N LEU A 308 -14.47 -3.24 -13.45
CA LEU A 308 -13.27 -2.47 -13.11
C LEU A 308 -12.02 -3.36 -13.14
N LEU A 309 -11.16 -3.14 -14.12
CA LEU A 309 -9.86 -3.83 -14.24
C LEU A 309 -8.67 -2.94 -13.89
N GLY A 310 -8.85 -1.62 -13.85
CA GLY A 310 -7.80 -0.64 -13.54
C GLY A 310 -8.39 0.75 -13.34
N ALA A 311 -7.56 1.71 -12.97
CA ALA A 311 -7.99 3.09 -12.72
C ALA A 311 -8.59 3.77 -13.96
N VAL A 312 -8.20 3.35 -15.15
CA VAL A 312 -8.78 3.84 -16.42
C VAL A 312 -10.27 3.52 -16.49
N ALA A 313 -10.66 2.29 -16.10
CA ALA A 313 -12.06 1.86 -16.09
C ALA A 313 -12.90 2.56 -15.00
N VAL A 314 -12.27 3.11 -13.96
CA VAL A 314 -12.95 3.89 -12.90
C VAL A 314 -13.30 5.32 -13.36
N ALA A 315 -12.64 5.81 -14.39
CA ALA A 315 -12.76 7.21 -14.82
C ALA A 315 -14.19 7.68 -15.13
N PRO A 316 -14.99 6.90 -15.89
CA PRO A 316 -16.36 7.28 -16.20
C PRO A 316 -17.33 7.11 -15.02
N ALA A 317 -16.90 6.54 -13.88
CA ALA A 317 -17.77 6.38 -12.71
C ALA A 317 -18.26 7.73 -12.19
N GLN A 318 -19.53 7.75 -11.76
CA GLN A 318 -20.22 8.95 -11.28
C GLN A 318 -19.67 9.40 -9.91
N LYS A 319 -18.58 10.18 -9.92
CA LYS A 319 -17.89 10.64 -8.70
C LYS A 319 -18.79 11.48 -7.80
N GLU A 320 -19.64 12.32 -8.37
CA GLU A 320 -20.59 13.15 -7.61
C GLU A 320 -21.60 12.27 -6.85
N ARG A 321 -22.07 11.21 -7.48
CA ARG A 321 -22.99 10.26 -6.85
C ARG A 321 -22.32 9.49 -5.70
N LEU A 322 -21.03 9.13 -5.87
CA LEU A 322 -20.24 8.56 -4.79
C LEU A 322 -20.09 9.52 -3.62
N VAL A 323 -19.84 10.80 -3.89
CA VAL A 323 -19.74 11.82 -2.84
C VAL A 323 -21.08 11.98 -2.12
N LYS A 324 -22.21 12.05 -2.85
CA LYS A 324 -23.56 12.09 -2.25
C LYS A 324 -23.82 10.87 -1.36
N TYR A 325 -23.46 9.67 -1.81
CA TYR A 325 -23.57 8.46 -1.01
C TYR A 325 -22.76 8.53 0.27
N HIS A 326 -21.49 8.96 0.19
CA HIS A 326 -20.65 9.11 1.38
C HIS A 326 -21.16 10.22 2.32
N MET A 327 -21.69 11.32 1.80
CA MET A 327 -22.30 12.36 2.62
C MET A 327 -23.56 11.84 3.34
N HIS A 328 -24.41 11.09 2.64
CA HIS A 328 -25.56 10.43 3.27
C HIS A 328 -25.13 9.51 4.43
N LEU A 329 -24.07 8.70 4.25
CA LEU A 329 -23.53 7.87 5.32
C LEU A 329 -23.05 8.70 6.51
N ILE A 330 -22.34 9.81 6.25
CA ILE A 330 -21.80 10.72 7.29
C ILE A 330 -22.94 11.36 8.08
N GLU A 331 -23.97 11.89 7.42
CA GLU A 331 -25.13 12.51 8.04
C GLU A 331 -25.91 11.55 8.94
N ASN A 332 -25.82 10.25 8.62
CA ASN A 332 -26.45 9.16 9.38
C ASN A 332 -25.45 8.45 10.34
N GLY A 333 -24.31 9.09 10.63
CA GLY A 333 -23.36 8.67 11.67
C GLY A 333 -22.44 7.52 11.27
N VAL A 334 -22.23 7.31 9.96
CA VAL A 334 -21.20 6.39 9.42
C VAL A 334 -20.15 7.21 8.67
N PHE A 335 -19.01 7.47 9.33
CA PHE A 335 -17.98 8.32 8.75
C PHE A 335 -17.22 7.63 7.63
N PHE A 336 -17.22 8.23 6.45
CA PHE A 336 -16.37 7.94 5.32
C PHE A 336 -15.56 9.18 4.92
N LEU A 337 -14.33 9.00 4.51
CA LEU A 337 -13.63 10.06 3.80
C LEU A 337 -14.18 10.11 2.37
N PRO A 338 -14.86 11.21 1.96
CA PRO A 338 -15.58 11.26 0.68
C PRO A 338 -14.69 10.88 -0.50
N GLY A 339 -15.19 10.01 -1.38
CA GLY A 339 -14.47 9.53 -2.56
C GLY A 339 -13.33 8.53 -2.27
N LYS A 340 -13.20 8.03 -1.04
CA LYS A 340 -12.15 7.06 -0.67
C LYS A 340 -12.72 5.68 -0.35
N ALA A 341 -11.85 4.67 -0.45
CA ALA A 341 -12.18 3.29 -0.10
C ALA A 341 -12.48 3.13 1.40
N GLY A 342 -13.38 2.22 1.73
CA GLY A 342 -13.64 1.76 3.09
C GLY A 342 -12.63 0.71 3.55
N ALA A 343 -12.46 0.59 4.86
CA ALA A 343 -11.63 -0.44 5.46
C ALA A 343 -12.11 -0.81 6.86
N LEU A 344 -11.95 -2.08 7.26
CA LEU A 344 -12.25 -2.54 8.60
C LEU A 344 -11.03 -2.54 9.53
N SER A 345 -11.30 -2.36 10.81
CA SER A 345 -10.38 -2.58 11.93
C SER A 345 -11.01 -3.53 12.94
N SER A 346 -10.20 -4.04 13.85
CA SER A 346 -10.70 -4.89 14.95
C SER A 346 -11.64 -4.17 15.94
N ALA A 347 -11.67 -2.83 15.88
CA ALA A 347 -12.54 -2.01 16.72
C ALA A 347 -13.97 -1.85 16.19
N HIS A 348 -14.22 -2.15 14.90
CA HIS A 348 -15.59 -2.15 14.40
C HIS A 348 -16.36 -3.34 14.97
N SER A 349 -17.54 -3.06 15.55
CA SER A 349 -18.49 -4.06 16.04
C SER A 349 -19.40 -4.59 14.92
N GLU A 350 -20.22 -5.59 15.21
CA GLU A 350 -21.29 -6.03 14.27
C GLU A 350 -22.31 -4.90 14.08
N ALA A 351 -22.68 -4.19 15.14
CA ALA A 351 -23.59 -3.05 15.07
C ALA A 351 -23.07 -1.92 14.15
N ASP A 352 -21.74 -1.70 14.07
CA ASP A 352 -21.19 -0.73 13.13
C ASP A 352 -21.38 -1.17 11.67
N LEU A 353 -21.26 -2.47 11.39
CA LEU A 353 -21.52 -3.02 10.05
C LEU A 353 -23.01 -2.98 9.70
N GLU A 354 -23.86 -3.38 10.63
CA GLU A 354 -25.33 -3.30 10.44
C GLU A 354 -25.76 -1.86 10.17
N LYS A 355 -25.17 -0.89 10.89
CA LYS A 355 -25.43 0.52 10.66
C LYS A 355 -24.97 0.97 9.26
N LEU A 356 -23.79 0.56 8.80
CA LEU A 356 -23.33 0.84 7.45
C LEU A 356 -24.32 0.30 6.40
N LEU A 357 -24.75 -0.95 6.55
CA LEU A 357 -25.62 -1.60 5.59
C LEU A 357 -27.03 -1.00 5.58
N SER A 358 -27.63 -0.75 6.76
CA SER A 358 -28.95 -0.12 6.87
C SER A 358 -28.96 1.30 6.29
N GLN A 359 -27.89 2.08 6.51
CA GLN A 359 -27.79 3.40 5.89
C GLN A 359 -27.50 3.33 4.39
N THR A 360 -26.87 2.29 3.89
CA THR A 360 -26.78 2.05 2.45
C THR A 360 -28.15 1.70 1.85
N GLU A 361 -28.95 0.92 2.55
CA GLU A 361 -30.30 0.57 2.12
C GLU A 361 -31.23 1.79 2.07
N SER A 362 -31.08 2.74 3.00
CA SER A 362 -31.87 3.98 3.02
C SER A 362 -31.44 5.02 1.98
N PHE A 363 -30.24 4.88 1.38
CA PHE A 363 -29.72 5.83 0.38
C PHE A 363 -30.62 5.89 -0.85
N SER A 364 -31.13 7.08 -1.18
CA SER A 364 -31.87 7.38 -2.41
C SER A 364 -30.91 8.02 -3.41
N ALA A 365 -30.78 7.40 -4.57
CA ALA A 365 -29.79 7.80 -5.58
C ALA A 365 -30.30 8.93 -6.49
#